data_b4d002e828da842cd8f244967c542186
#
_entry.id   b4d002e828da842cd8f244967c542186
#
_cell.length_a   1.000
_cell.length_b   1.000
_cell.length_c   1.000
_cell.angle_alpha   90.00
_cell.angle_beta   90.00
_cell.angle_gamma   90.00
#
_symmetry.space_group_name_H-M   'P 1'
#
loop_
_entity.id
_entity.type
_entity.pdbx_description
1 polymer ?
#
loop_
_entity_poly.entity_id
_entity_poly.type
_entity_poly.pdbx_seq_one_letter_code
_entity_poly.pdbx_strand_id
1 'polypeptide(L)'
;MKHLWKYIAGALAFALPVASCSDDNTSDFPDKEWGELTAPVLTVSEEEITLDANKADREALKFSWTAASVVTRSSSVEYDLYLNIEGEDLFKGIKREWGGEADLTISFTHEELNDLIITTFGGKSGERFAFRACVYAHTDNYLIEDKTSEEVAFAATAYAAEVVKPASLWM
;
A
#
# COMPACT_ATOMS: atom_id res chain seq x y z
N MET A 1 -10.57 87.92 33.58
CA MET A 1 -10.54 87.63 35.00
C MET A 1 -10.18 86.19 35.22
N LYS A 2 -9.05 86.02 35.85
CA LYS A 2 -8.73 84.95 36.84
C LYS A 2 -8.67 83.51 36.29
N HIS A 3 -7.44 83.01 36.11
CA HIS A 3 -6.75 82.07 36.97
C HIS A 3 -7.44 80.68 37.02
N LEU A 4 -6.76 79.58 36.76
CA LEU A 4 -5.72 78.88 37.52
C LEU A 4 -5.35 77.64 36.69
N TRP A 5 -4.22 77.40 36.28
CA TRP A 5 -2.97 76.87 36.87
C TRP A 5 -3.16 75.56 37.63
N LYS A 6 -2.34 74.62 37.22
CA LYS A 6 -1.82 73.42 37.94
C LYS A 6 -2.68 72.16 37.79
N TYR A 7 -2.17 71.04 37.44
CA TYR A 7 -0.88 70.38 37.80
C TYR A 7 -0.49 69.41 36.70
N ILE A 8 0.76 69.51 36.33
CA ILE A 8 1.49 68.44 35.66
C ILE A 8 1.82 67.42 36.77
N ALA A 9 1.28 66.24 36.62
CA ALA A 9 1.73 65.07 37.33
C ALA A 9 2.24 64.09 36.29
N GLY A 10 3.55 64.05 36.22
CA GLY A 10 4.24 63.09 35.37
C GLY A 10 3.98 61.70 35.87
N ALA A 11 3.35 60.90 35.08
CA ALA A 11 3.40 59.48 35.18
C ALA A 11 4.43 59.00 34.15
N LEU A 12 5.64 58.81 34.63
CA LEU A 12 6.66 58.08 33.92
C LEU A 12 6.19 56.64 33.82
N ALA A 13 5.47 56.33 32.78
CA ALA A 13 5.18 54.94 32.45
C ALA A 13 6.51 54.33 32.00
N PHE A 14 7.13 53.59 32.88
CA PHE A 14 8.16 52.63 32.51
C PHE A 14 7.50 51.57 31.62
N ALA A 15 7.58 51.79 30.33
CA ALA A 15 7.39 50.73 29.40
C ALA A 15 8.57 49.77 29.55
N LEU A 16 8.39 48.79 30.41
CA LEU A 16 9.24 47.59 30.36
C LEU A 16 9.02 46.99 28.97
N PRO A 17 10.07 46.81 28.19
CA PRO A 17 9.95 45.92 27.04
C PRO A 17 9.68 44.55 27.67
N VAL A 18 8.44 44.07 27.59
CA VAL A 18 8.18 42.64 27.57
C VAL A 18 8.93 42.16 26.35
N ALA A 19 10.19 41.74 26.59
CA ALA A 19 10.80 40.78 25.69
C ALA A 19 9.83 39.61 25.70
N SER A 20 8.90 39.65 24.77
CA SER A 20 8.25 38.45 24.29
C SER A 20 9.42 37.54 23.92
N CYS A 21 9.74 36.60 24.82
CA CYS A 21 10.32 35.39 24.37
C CYS A 21 9.28 34.87 23.36
N SER A 22 9.42 35.26 22.13
CA SER A 22 9.04 34.37 21.07
C SER A 22 9.89 33.12 21.36
N ASP A 23 9.26 32.16 22.02
CA ASP A 23 9.69 30.81 21.86
C ASP A 23 9.65 30.55 20.35
N ASP A 24 10.66 31.03 19.64
CA ASP A 24 11.13 30.46 18.42
C ASP A 24 11.72 29.08 18.71
N ASN A 25 10.99 28.34 19.54
CA ASN A 25 11.04 26.92 19.58
C ASN A 25 10.20 26.37 18.44
N THR A 26 10.15 27.12 17.34
CA THR A 26 9.96 26.53 16.04
C THR A 26 11.25 25.76 15.78
N SER A 27 11.29 24.64 16.54
CA SER A 27 11.93 23.43 16.12
C SER A 27 13.16 23.69 15.23
N ASP A 28 14.31 23.41 15.79
CA ASP A 28 15.48 22.98 15.03
C ASP A 28 15.18 21.71 14.18
N PHE A 29 13.90 21.40 14.01
CA PHE A 29 13.40 20.59 12.95
C PHE A 29 13.06 21.57 11.82
N PRO A 30 13.96 21.78 10.84
CA PRO A 30 13.53 22.41 9.59
C PRO A 30 12.23 21.72 9.22
N ASP A 31 11.27 22.45 8.65
CA ASP A 31 10.11 21.85 8.00
C ASP A 31 10.68 20.81 7.03
N LYS A 32 11.01 19.66 7.61
CA LYS A 32 11.48 18.54 6.84
C LYS A 32 10.23 18.16 6.08
N GLU A 33 10.26 18.45 4.81
CA GLU A 33 9.48 17.70 3.87
C GLU A 33 9.78 16.24 4.19
N TRP A 34 8.93 15.65 5.02
CA TRP A 34 8.92 14.23 5.27
C TRP A 34 8.68 13.62 3.91
N GLY A 35 9.72 12.98 3.35
CA GLY A 35 9.70 12.60 1.97
C GLY A 35 8.46 11.77 1.68
N GLU A 36 7.76 12.11 0.63
CA GLU A 36 6.67 11.28 0.12
C GLU A 36 7.27 10.01 -0.47
N LEU A 37 6.60 8.87 -0.24
CA LEU A 37 6.84 7.68 -1.03
C LEU A 37 6.45 7.97 -2.49
N THR A 38 7.28 7.58 -3.43
CA THR A 38 6.83 7.50 -4.82
C THR A 38 5.93 6.29 -4.97
N ALA A 39 4.80 6.43 -5.67
CA ALA A 39 3.93 5.30 -5.95
C ALA A 39 4.69 4.24 -6.76
N PRO A 40 4.65 2.96 -6.39
CA PRO A 40 5.20 1.90 -7.20
C PRO A 40 4.44 1.79 -8.53
N VAL A 41 5.10 1.33 -9.58
CA VAL A 41 4.47 0.98 -10.85
C VAL A 41 4.34 -0.53 -10.89
N LEU A 42 3.11 -1.03 -10.83
CA LEU A 42 2.81 -2.45 -10.87
C LEU A 42 2.65 -2.92 -12.31
N THR A 43 3.17 -4.10 -12.61
CA THR A 43 2.99 -4.83 -13.88
C THR A 43 2.62 -6.26 -13.61
N VAL A 44 1.88 -6.87 -14.52
CA VAL A 44 1.49 -8.27 -14.50
C VAL A 44 2.07 -8.98 -15.73
N SER A 45 2.52 -10.22 -15.59
CA SER A 45 3.18 -10.96 -16.68
C SER A 45 2.22 -11.35 -17.81
N GLU A 46 0.96 -11.62 -17.49
CA GLU A 46 -0.06 -12.07 -18.42
C GLU A 46 -1.40 -11.41 -18.08
N GLU A 47 -2.11 -10.92 -19.10
CA GLU A 47 -3.44 -10.33 -18.93
C GLU A 47 -4.56 -11.38 -19.00
N GLU A 48 -4.32 -12.53 -19.63
CA GLU A 48 -5.29 -13.61 -19.80
C GLU A 48 -4.61 -14.97 -19.60
N ILE A 49 -5.08 -15.75 -18.63
CA ILE A 49 -4.46 -17.01 -18.24
C ILE A 49 -5.49 -18.13 -18.28
N THR A 50 -5.13 -19.25 -18.90
CA THR A 50 -5.86 -20.50 -18.72
C THR A 50 -5.06 -21.38 -17.76
N LEU A 51 -5.60 -21.64 -16.59
CA LEU A 51 -4.97 -22.48 -15.59
C LEU A 51 -4.98 -23.94 -16.03
N ASP A 52 -3.93 -24.70 -15.68
CA ASP A 52 -3.70 -26.05 -16.15
C ASP A 52 -3.24 -26.96 -15.00
N ALA A 53 -4.03 -27.97 -14.67
CA ALA A 53 -3.73 -28.93 -13.61
C ALA A 53 -2.42 -29.72 -13.85
N ASN A 54 -2.01 -29.90 -15.12
CA ASN A 54 -0.74 -30.57 -15.44
C ASN A 54 0.48 -29.68 -15.17
N LYS A 55 0.26 -28.41 -14.85
CA LYS A 55 1.29 -27.42 -14.53
C LYS A 55 1.12 -26.86 -13.13
N ALA A 56 0.46 -27.58 -12.23
CA ALA A 56 0.07 -27.12 -10.90
C ALA A 56 1.18 -26.33 -10.19
N ASP A 57 2.39 -26.87 -10.12
CA ASP A 57 3.54 -26.29 -9.44
C ASP A 57 4.30 -25.22 -10.26
N ARG A 58 3.88 -24.94 -11.50
CA ARG A 58 4.56 -23.94 -12.33
C ARG A 58 3.96 -22.56 -12.10
N GLU A 59 4.80 -21.54 -12.26
CA GLU A 59 4.36 -20.15 -12.26
C GLU A 59 3.31 -19.94 -13.37
N ALA A 60 2.15 -19.44 -12.97
CA ALA A 60 1.06 -19.06 -13.86
C ALA A 60 1.02 -17.55 -14.06
N LEU A 61 1.31 -16.81 -13.01
CA LEU A 61 1.21 -15.36 -12.99
C LEU A 61 2.28 -14.77 -12.11
N LYS A 62 2.87 -13.68 -12.57
CA LYS A 62 3.87 -12.92 -11.83
C LYS A 62 3.52 -11.44 -11.82
N PHE A 63 3.51 -10.87 -10.65
CA PHE A 63 3.45 -9.44 -10.42
C PHE A 63 4.85 -8.91 -10.18
N SER A 64 5.17 -7.77 -10.76
CA SER A 64 6.45 -7.08 -10.57
C SER A 64 6.20 -5.59 -10.40
N TRP A 65 6.96 -4.92 -9.56
CA TRP A 65 6.79 -3.48 -9.35
C TRP A 65 8.11 -2.75 -9.19
N THR A 66 8.06 -1.44 -9.36
CA THR A 66 9.21 -0.57 -9.12
C THR A 66 9.33 -0.23 -7.65
N ALA A 67 10.56 -0.05 -7.16
CA ALA A 67 10.76 0.41 -5.79
C ALA A 67 10.12 1.78 -5.56
N ALA A 68 9.37 1.89 -4.48
CA ALA A 68 8.98 3.19 -3.96
C ALA A 68 10.21 3.82 -3.30
N SER A 69 10.52 5.07 -3.66
CA SER A 69 11.65 5.79 -3.08
C SER A 69 11.21 6.61 -1.88
N VAL A 70 11.98 6.51 -0.81
CA VAL A 70 11.87 7.39 0.37
C VAL A 70 13.05 8.37 0.32
N VAL A 71 12.76 9.66 0.38
CA VAL A 71 13.82 10.69 0.41
C VAL A 71 14.47 10.79 1.80
N THR A 72 13.87 10.22 2.82
CA THR A 72 14.37 10.26 4.21
C THR A 72 15.22 9.04 4.55
N ARG A 73 16.26 9.29 5.33
CA ARG A 73 17.20 8.28 5.80
C ARG A 73 16.51 7.23 6.66
N SER A 74 16.68 5.97 6.33
CA SER A 74 16.50 4.78 7.17
C SER A 74 15.12 4.20 7.42
N SER A 75 14.08 4.51 6.66
CA SER A 75 12.86 3.68 6.70
C SER A 75 12.93 2.63 5.61
N SER A 76 12.75 1.38 5.97
CA SER A 76 12.52 0.31 5.00
C SER A 76 11.12 0.47 4.43
N VAL A 77 10.99 0.26 3.12
CA VAL A 77 9.67 0.21 2.48
C VAL A 77 9.22 -1.24 2.44
N GLU A 78 8.04 -1.49 2.94
CA GLU A 78 7.35 -2.77 2.88
C GLU A 78 6.28 -2.71 1.80
N TYR A 79 5.94 -3.85 1.23
CA TYR A 79 4.98 -3.94 0.14
C TYR A 79 3.97 -5.04 0.39
N ASP A 80 2.70 -4.71 0.13
CA ASP A 80 1.58 -5.64 0.17
C ASP A 80 0.90 -5.67 -1.21
N LEU A 81 0.78 -6.84 -1.80
CA LEU A 81 -0.04 -7.04 -2.98
C LEU A 81 -1.47 -7.32 -2.56
N TYR A 82 -2.40 -6.52 -3.07
CA TYR A 82 -3.85 -6.74 -2.93
C TYR A 82 -4.42 -7.23 -4.25
N LEU A 83 -5.32 -8.21 -4.16
CA LEU A 83 -5.98 -8.87 -5.28
C LEU A 83 -7.45 -9.07 -4.96
N ASN A 84 -8.35 -8.68 -5.86
CA ASN A 84 -9.77 -9.00 -5.77
C ASN A 84 -10.41 -9.16 -7.16
N ILE A 85 -11.61 -9.71 -7.21
CA ILE A 85 -12.41 -9.77 -8.43
C ILE A 85 -12.83 -8.36 -8.85
N GLU A 86 -12.98 -8.18 -10.15
CA GLU A 86 -13.41 -6.91 -10.72
C GLU A 86 -14.78 -6.49 -10.16
N GLY A 87 -14.89 -5.22 -9.75
CA GLY A 87 -16.10 -4.65 -9.18
C GLY A 87 -16.19 -4.70 -7.65
N GLU A 88 -15.35 -5.47 -6.99
CA GLU A 88 -15.27 -5.53 -5.53
C GLU A 88 -14.20 -4.58 -4.97
N ASP A 89 -14.30 -4.25 -3.71
CA ASP A 89 -13.30 -3.43 -3.00
C ASP A 89 -11.97 -4.18 -2.91
N LEU A 90 -10.95 -3.63 -3.55
CA LEU A 90 -9.64 -4.28 -3.69
C LEU A 90 -8.99 -4.61 -2.33
N PHE A 91 -9.12 -3.73 -1.34
CA PHE A 91 -8.55 -3.93 -0.02
C PHE A 91 -9.31 -4.93 0.87
N LYS A 92 -10.47 -5.40 0.44
CA LYS A 92 -11.22 -6.50 1.08
C LYS A 92 -10.95 -7.87 0.48
N GLY A 93 -10.16 -7.93 -0.58
CA GLY A 93 -9.75 -9.17 -1.22
C GLY A 93 -8.61 -9.88 -0.52
N ILE A 94 -7.78 -10.52 -1.31
CA ILE A 94 -6.57 -11.21 -0.85
C ILE A 94 -5.46 -10.19 -0.62
N LYS A 95 -4.80 -10.28 0.52
CA LYS A 95 -3.56 -9.59 0.83
C LYS A 95 -2.40 -10.60 0.81
N ARG A 96 -1.32 -10.31 0.12
CA ARG A 96 -0.08 -11.07 0.15
C ARG A 96 1.10 -10.15 0.43
N GLU A 97 1.73 -10.37 1.58
CA GLU A 97 2.90 -9.60 2.00
C GLU A 97 4.12 -10.01 1.18
N TRP A 98 4.93 -9.03 0.80
CA TRP A 98 6.20 -9.29 0.14
C TRP A 98 7.24 -9.74 1.18
N GLY A 99 7.94 -10.82 0.89
CA GLY A 99 8.86 -11.46 1.85
C GLY A 99 10.24 -10.81 2.00
N GLY A 100 10.49 -9.64 1.38
CA GLY A 100 11.79 -8.96 1.48
C GLY A 100 12.87 -9.55 0.55
N GLU A 101 12.47 -10.23 -0.51
CA GLU A 101 13.36 -10.82 -1.51
C GLU A 101 14.11 -9.74 -2.32
N ALA A 102 15.19 -10.12 -3.01
CA ALA A 102 15.97 -9.18 -3.79
C ALA A 102 15.19 -8.54 -4.94
N ASP A 103 14.22 -9.28 -5.49
CA ASP A 103 13.35 -8.83 -6.56
C ASP A 103 11.99 -8.41 -6.01
N LEU A 104 11.49 -7.27 -6.46
CA LEU A 104 10.17 -6.76 -6.11
C LEU A 104 9.10 -7.49 -6.94
N THR A 105 8.84 -8.74 -6.57
CA THR A 105 7.91 -9.62 -7.29
C THR A 105 7.14 -10.52 -6.34
N ILE A 106 5.92 -10.89 -6.75
CA ILE A 106 5.13 -11.97 -6.16
C ILE A 106 4.59 -12.81 -7.32
N SER A 107 4.78 -14.12 -7.22
CA SER A 107 4.26 -15.07 -8.20
C SER A 107 3.17 -15.96 -7.61
N PHE A 108 2.29 -16.44 -8.47
CA PHE A 108 1.29 -17.47 -8.18
C PHE A 108 1.49 -18.65 -9.12
N THR A 109 1.45 -19.85 -8.59
CA THR A 109 1.40 -21.07 -9.41
C THR A 109 0.00 -21.29 -9.98
N HIS A 110 -0.12 -22.22 -10.94
CA HIS A 110 -1.43 -22.59 -11.47
C HIS A 110 -2.36 -23.14 -10.38
N GLU A 111 -1.83 -23.92 -9.45
CA GLU A 111 -2.60 -24.48 -8.33
C GLU A 111 -3.04 -23.38 -7.36
N GLU A 112 -2.12 -22.53 -6.91
CA GLU A 112 -2.44 -21.45 -5.98
C GLU A 112 -3.54 -20.52 -6.53
N LEU A 113 -3.43 -20.12 -7.79
CA LEU A 113 -4.42 -19.23 -8.39
C LEU A 113 -5.76 -19.93 -8.62
N ASN A 114 -5.74 -21.22 -9.01
CA ASN A 114 -6.94 -22.03 -9.11
C ASN A 114 -7.65 -22.20 -7.78
N ASP A 115 -6.91 -22.48 -6.72
CA ASP A 115 -7.46 -22.63 -5.37
C ASP A 115 -8.09 -21.33 -4.87
N LEU A 116 -7.45 -20.19 -5.13
CA LEU A 116 -8.05 -18.89 -4.82
C LEU A 116 -9.37 -18.69 -5.53
N ILE A 117 -9.46 -19.02 -6.83
CA ILE A 117 -10.70 -18.89 -7.60
C ILE A 117 -11.79 -19.78 -7.02
N ILE A 118 -11.49 -21.06 -6.80
CA ILE A 118 -12.48 -22.05 -6.40
C ILE A 118 -12.90 -21.87 -4.93
N THR A 119 -11.93 -21.69 -4.03
CA THR A 119 -12.20 -21.72 -2.57
C THR A 119 -12.52 -20.36 -2.00
N THR A 120 -11.86 -19.31 -2.47
CA THR A 120 -12.02 -17.97 -1.90
C THR A 120 -13.10 -17.18 -2.63
N PHE A 121 -13.10 -17.22 -3.96
CA PHE A 121 -14.03 -16.45 -4.76
C PHE A 121 -15.27 -17.25 -5.21
N GLY A 122 -15.36 -18.54 -4.85
CA GLY A 122 -16.53 -19.38 -5.11
C GLY A 122 -16.74 -19.73 -6.59
N GLY A 123 -15.68 -19.64 -7.39
CA GLY A 123 -15.70 -19.94 -8.80
C GLY A 123 -15.87 -21.41 -9.14
N LYS A 124 -16.14 -21.68 -10.40
CA LYS A 124 -16.32 -23.05 -10.91
C LYS A 124 -15.29 -23.35 -11.97
N SER A 125 -15.02 -24.63 -12.13
CA SER A 125 -14.18 -25.12 -13.25
C SER A 125 -14.68 -24.61 -14.60
N GLY A 126 -13.76 -24.14 -15.44
CA GLY A 126 -14.05 -23.58 -16.75
C GLY A 126 -14.60 -22.15 -16.70
N GLU A 127 -14.81 -21.59 -15.53
CA GLU A 127 -15.28 -20.24 -15.37
C GLU A 127 -14.10 -19.24 -15.46
N ARG A 128 -14.33 -18.15 -16.18
CA ARG A 128 -13.38 -17.05 -16.34
C ARG A 128 -13.68 -15.98 -15.30
N PHE A 129 -12.67 -15.62 -14.53
CA PHE A 129 -12.71 -14.56 -13.54
C PHE A 129 -11.86 -13.38 -13.97
N ALA A 130 -12.41 -12.18 -13.90
CA ALA A 130 -11.67 -10.95 -14.07
C ALA A 130 -11.23 -10.44 -12.69
N PHE A 131 -9.98 -10.05 -12.58
CA PHE A 131 -9.33 -9.58 -11.37
C PHE A 131 -8.72 -8.22 -11.55
N ARG A 132 -8.56 -7.54 -10.41
CA ARG A 132 -7.72 -6.36 -10.28
C ARG A 132 -6.72 -6.56 -9.16
N ALA A 133 -5.55 -5.94 -9.30
CA ALA A 133 -4.51 -5.97 -8.30
C ALA A 133 -3.85 -4.60 -8.17
N CYS A 134 -3.37 -4.28 -6.98
CA CYS A 134 -2.49 -3.15 -6.72
C CYS A 134 -1.42 -3.53 -5.69
N VAL A 135 -0.33 -2.77 -5.67
CA VAL A 135 0.68 -2.86 -4.62
C VAL A 135 0.58 -1.64 -3.71
N TYR A 136 0.49 -1.88 -2.43
CA TYR A 136 0.53 -0.89 -1.38
C TYR A 136 1.93 -0.83 -0.79
N ALA A 137 2.57 0.33 -0.88
CA ALA A 137 3.88 0.59 -0.33
C ALA A 137 3.73 1.41 0.96
N HIS A 138 4.30 0.92 2.05
CA HIS A 138 4.22 1.56 3.36
C HIS A 138 5.54 1.49 4.11
N THR A 139 5.66 2.27 5.17
CA THR A 139 6.83 2.29 6.04
C THR A 139 6.40 2.18 7.49
N ASP A 140 7.35 1.87 8.38
CA ASP A 140 7.17 1.94 9.83
C ASP A 140 7.09 3.38 10.37
N ASN A 141 7.38 4.38 9.55
CA ASN A 141 7.35 5.78 9.91
C ASN A 141 6.01 6.42 9.55
N TYR A 142 5.15 6.59 10.54
CA TYR A 142 3.80 7.19 10.41
C TYR A 142 3.77 8.63 9.86
N LEU A 143 4.92 9.29 9.72
CA LEU A 143 5.05 10.64 9.13
C LEU A 143 5.26 10.59 7.61
N ILE A 144 5.45 9.41 7.04
CA ILE A 144 5.56 9.19 5.61
C ILE A 144 4.23 8.65 5.12
N GLU A 145 3.65 9.33 4.14
CA GLU A 145 2.39 8.90 3.55
C GLU A 145 2.61 7.66 2.66
N ASP A 146 1.85 6.62 2.96
CA ASP A 146 1.83 5.40 2.17
C ASP A 146 1.33 5.66 0.74
N LYS A 147 1.77 4.85 -0.20
CA LYS A 147 1.37 4.99 -1.62
C LYS A 147 0.91 3.66 -2.20
N THR A 148 -0.09 3.77 -3.05
CA THR A 148 -0.62 2.62 -3.81
C THR A 148 -0.28 2.79 -5.28
N SER A 149 0.05 1.70 -5.96
CA SER A 149 0.19 1.69 -7.41
C SER A 149 -1.15 1.95 -8.11
N GLU A 150 -1.11 2.29 -9.38
CA GLU A 150 -2.28 2.10 -10.24
C GLU A 150 -2.67 0.62 -10.25
N GLU A 151 -3.97 0.36 -10.48
CA GLU A 151 -4.49 -0.99 -10.55
C GLU A 151 -4.11 -1.63 -11.90
N VAL A 152 -3.75 -2.92 -11.87
CA VAL A 152 -3.63 -3.75 -13.06
C VAL A 152 -4.77 -4.74 -13.12
N ALA A 153 -5.27 -5.02 -14.33
CA ALA A 153 -6.34 -5.99 -14.56
C ALA A 153 -5.77 -7.24 -15.24
N PHE A 154 -6.30 -8.38 -14.89
CA PHE A 154 -6.05 -9.65 -15.58
C PHE A 154 -7.24 -10.57 -15.43
N ALA A 155 -7.26 -11.67 -16.20
CA ALA A 155 -8.28 -12.69 -16.07
C ALA A 155 -7.68 -14.09 -16.04
N ALA A 156 -8.31 -14.96 -15.27
CA ALA A 156 -7.91 -16.36 -15.19
C ALA A 156 -9.12 -17.29 -15.35
N THR A 157 -8.91 -18.38 -16.10
CA THR A 157 -9.92 -19.44 -16.26
C THR A 157 -9.50 -20.64 -15.42
N ALA A 158 -10.34 -21.02 -14.47
CA ALA A 158 -10.09 -22.12 -13.54
C ALA A 158 -10.20 -23.50 -14.22
N TYR A 159 -9.38 -24.46 -13.76
CA TYR A 159 -9.54 -25.87 -14.12
C TYR A 159 -10.33 -26.63 -13.05
N ALA A 160 -10.84 -27.84 -13.40
CA ALA A 160 -11.44 -28.72 -12.43
C ALA A 160 -10.37 -29.21 -11.44
N ALA A 161 -10.60 -29.03 -10.13
CA ALA A 161 -9.82 -29.76 -9.14
C ALA A 161 -9.98 -31.27 -9.45
N GLU A 162 -8.85 -31.98 -9.63
CA GLU A 162 -8.93 -33.43 -9.79
C GLU A 162 -9.56 -34.01 -8.54
N VAL A 163 -10.76 -34.58 -8.69
CA VAL A 163 -11.33 -35.43 -7.67
C VAL A 163 -10.42 -36.66 -7.63
N VAL A 164 -9.49 -36.70 -6.68
CA VAL A 164 -8.72 -37.90 -6.39
C VAL A 164 -9.77 -38.96 -6.01
N LYS A 165 -10.17 -39.79 -6.99
CA LYS A 165 -10.96 -40.97 -6.71
C LYS A 165 -10.14 -41.83 -5.75
N PRO A 166 -10.64 -42.11 -4.55
CA PRO A 166 -9.96 -43.06 -3.69
C PRO A 166 -9.74 -44.32 -4.50
N ALA A 167 -8.48 -44.76 -4.57
CA ALA A 167 -8.17 -46.01 -5.23
C ALA A 167 -9.14 -47.08 -4.70
N SER A 168 -10.01 -47.58 -5.58
CA SER A 168 -10.95 -48.62 -5.22
C SER A 168 -10.12 -49.79 -4.67
N LEU A 169 -10.23 -50.01 -3.37
CA LEU A 169 -9.67 -51.20 -2.72
C LEU A 169 -10.35 -52.41 -3.42
N TRP A 170 -9.60 -53.05 -4.30
CA TRP A 170 -10.00 -54.37 -4.75
C TRP A 170 -9.76 -55.34 -3.60
N MET A 171 -10.85 -55.73 -2.93
CA MET A 171 -10.90 -56.95 -2.12
C MET A 171 -11.16 -58.12 -2.99
#